data_9e7c012984dcb7bb8db492461414317a
#
_entry.id   9e7c012984dcb7bb8db492461414317a
#
_cell.length_a   1.000
_cell.length_b   1.000
_cell.length_c   1.000
_cell.angle_alpha   90.00
_cell.angle_beta   90.00
_cell.angle_gamma   90.00
#
_symmetry.space_group_name_H-M   'P 1'
#
loop_
_entity.id
_entity.type
_entity.pdbx_description
1 polymer ?
#
loop_
_entity_poly.entity_id
_entity_poly.type
_entity_poly.pdbx_seq_one_letter_code
_entity_poly.pdbx_strand_id
1 'polypeptide(L)'
;MLLSYRVFAQAAETGLPDILQRIKPSVVAVGTYLPTRNPRAVFLGTGFAVNDGRHIVTNAHVVGKDLDSDHMERFAVFYRENDKEQMQMAELLTVDQQHDLALLRLAEAKLPALEIGDSTRVREGALYAFTGYPIGMVLGLYPVTHRSIIAAISPNAIPVVNSRQLNINMLKKLETPYNVFQLDATAYPGNSGSPLYDIETGKVIGIINKVFVQGSKENAISNPSGISYAIPAEHISRLLAGK
;
A
#
# COMPACT_ATOMS: atom_id res chain seq x y z
N MET A 1 -14.60 -42.12 41.00
CA MET A 1 -13.48 -41.54 40.19
C MET A 1 -14.13 -40.81 39.01
N LEU A 2 -14.34 -39.51 39.18
CA LEU A 2 -15.00 -38.66 38.19
C LEU A 2 -13.89 -38.06 37.26
N LEU A 3 -13.86 -38.49 36.02
CA LEU A 3 -13.01 -37.88 34.98
C LEU A 3 -13.65 -36.55 34.57
N SER A 4 -13.03 -35.43 34.94
CA SER A 4 -13.36 -34.10 34.43
C SER A 4 -12.81 -33.96 33.01
N TYR A 5 -13.68 -34.00 32.01
CA TYR A 5 -13.33 -33.59 30.65
C TYR A 5 -13.14 -32.05 30.62
N ARG A 6 -11.91 -31.57 30.46
CA ARG A 6 -11.65 -30.21 30.11
C ARG A 6 -11.96 -30.04 28.61
N VAL A 7 -13.07 -29.39 28.31
CA VAL A 7 -13.37 -28.88 26.96
C VAL A 7 -12.40 -27.70 26.73
N PHE A 8 -11.36 -27.92 25.97
CA PHE A 8 -10.57 -26.81 25.42
C PHE A 8 -11.47 -26.15 24.37
N ALA A 9 -11.97 -24.94 24.65
CA ALA A 9 -12.55 -24.09 23.65
C ALA A 9 -11.44 -23.77 22.64
N GLN A 10 -11.50 -24.41 21.47
CA GLN A 10 -10.65 -24.11 20.34
C GLN A 10 -11.06 -22.69 19.89
N ALA A 11 -10.19 -21.70 20.10
CA ALA A 11 -10.39 -20.39 19.52
C ALA A 11 -10.56 -20.60 18.01
N ALA A 12 -11.67 -20.11 17.46
CA ALA A 12 -11.89 -20.18 16.03
C ALA A 12 -10.70 -19.48 15.35
N GLU A 13 -9.92 -20.25 14.57
CA GLU A 13 -8.87 -19.67 13.75
C GLU A 13 -9.54 -18.68 12.80
N THR A 14 -9.31 -17.38 13.02
CA THR A 14 -9.78 -16.34 12.11
C THR A 14 -9.04 -16.50 10.80
N GLY A 15 -9.73 -16.99 9.78
CA GLY A 15 -9.14 -17.17 8.45
C GLY A 15 -9.02 -15.85 7.68
N LEU A 16 -8.29 -15.87 6.57
CA LEU A 16 -8.17 -14.70 5.68
C LEU A 16 -9.51 -14.03 5.32
N PRO A 17 -10.65 -14.76 5.12
CA PRO A 17 -11.95 -14.12 4.88
C PRO A 17 -12.37 -13.16 5.99
N ASP A 18 -12.16 -13.50 7.27
CA ASP A 18 -12.52 -12.66 8.41
C ASP A 18 -11.58 -11.45 8.51
N ILE A 19 -10.29 -11.65 8.23
CA ILE A 19 -9.31 -10.56 8.14
C ILE A 19 -9.73 -9.56 7.05
N LEU A 20 -10.19 -10.03 5.89
CA LEU A 20 -10.61 -9.17 4.78
C LEU A 20 -11.80 -8.27 5.12
N GLN A 21 -12.73 -8.74 5.97
CA GLN A 21 -13.83 -7.90 6.44
C GLN A 21 -13.35 -6.67 7.23
N ARG A 22 -12.19 -6.79 7.91
CA ARG A 22 -11.56 -5.68 8.65
C ARG A 22 -10.66 -4.82 7.77
N ILE A 23 -9.95 -5.43 6.82
CA ILE A 23 -8.97 -4.74 5.97
C ILE A 23 -9.66 -3.87 4.91
N LYS A 24 -10.61 -4.44 4.15
CA LYS A 24 -11.20 -3.78 2.98
C LYS A 24 -11.83 -2.41 3.27
N PRO A 25 -12.54 -2.19 4.38
CA PRO A 25 -13.10 -0.88 4.70
C PRO A 25 -12.06 0.22 4.98
N SER A 26 -10.82 -0.18 5.25
CA SER A 26 -9.71 0.73 5.53
C SER A 26 -8.89 1.08 4.28
N VAL A 27 -9.09 0.36 3.17
CA VAL A 27 -8.33 0.53 1.92
C VAL A 27 -9.09 1.45 0.99
N VAL A 28 -8.39 2.45 0.45
CA VAL A 28 -8.95 3.48 -0.42
C VAL A 28 -8.22 3.57 -1.74
N ALA A 29 -8.91 3.95 -2.81
CA ALA A 29 -8.25 4.40 -4.02
C ALA A 29 -7.83 5.86 -3.82
N VAL A 30 -6.59 6.19 -4.17
CA VAL A 30 -6.02 7.55 -4.11
C VAL A 30 -5.98 8.13 -5.51
N GLY A 31 -6.37 9.38 -5.64
CA GLY A 31 -6.38 10.06 -6.92
C GLY A 31 -6.50 11.57 -6.79
N THR A 32 -6.88 12.22 -7.89
CA THR A 32 -7.19 13.66 -7.93
C THR A 32 -8.62 13.90 -8.42
N TYR A 33 -9.20 14.98 -7.97
CA TYR A 33 -10.47 15.50 -8.43
C TYR A 33 -10.30 16.92 -8.98
N LEU A 34 -10.76 17.15 -10.20
CA LEU A 34 -10.77 18.45 -10.86
C LEU A 34 -12.18 18.71 -11.39
N PRO A 35 -12.89 19.77 -10.89
CA PRO A 35 -14.31 20.01 -11.24
C PRO A 35 -14.59 20.18 -12.73
N THR A 36 -13.62 20.76 -13.45
CA THR A 36 -13.76 21.10 -14.89
C THR A 36 -13.28 20.00 -15.84
N ARG A 37 -12.62 18.94 -15.33
CA ARG A 37 -12.10 17.84 -16.15
C ARG A 37 -13.18 16.81 -16.46
N ASN A 38 -13.05 16.10 -17.58
CA ASN A 38 -13.85 14.94 -17.91
C ASN A 38 -12.95 13.73 -18.22
N PRO A 39 -12.96 12.65 -17.43
CA PRO A 39 -13.67 12.49 -16.16
C PRO A 39 -13.08 13.36 -15.04
N ARG A 40 -13.92 13.81 -14.09
CA ARG A 40 -13.50 14.68 -12.99
C ARG A 40 -12.48 14.03 -12.05
N ALA A 41 -12.62 12.72 -11.83
CA ALA A 41 -11.73 11.92 -11.00
C ALA A 41 -10.67 11.20 -11.84
N VAL A 42 -9.42 11.19 -11.38
CA VAL A 42 -8.33 10.38 -11.93
C VAL A 42 -7.71 9.57 -10.81
N PHE A 43 -7.61 8.27 -10.99
CA PHE A 43 -7.03 7.34 -10.02
C PHE A 43 -5.53 7.20 -10.27
N LEU A 44 -4.75 7.24 -9.19
CA LEU A 44 -3.29 7.21 -9.23
C LEU A 44 -2.72 5.97 -8.56
N GLY A 45 -3.39 5.48 -7.50
CA GLY A 45 -2.93 4.33 -6.75
C GLY A 45 -3.87 3.96 -5.60
N THR A 46 -3.34 3.23 -4.65
CA THR A 46 -4.02 2.78 -3.45
C THR A 46 -3.46 3.51 -2.22
N GLY A 47 -4.24 3.57 -1.16
CA GLY A 47 -3.83 3.98 0.18
C GLY A 47 -4.63 3.23 1.24
N PHE A 48 -4.30 3.44 2.50
CA PHE A 48 -5.03 2.85 3.61
C PHE A 48 -5.03 3.74 4.84
N ALA A 49 -6.11 3.65 5.61
CA ALA A 49 -6.33 4.44 6.81
C ALA A 49 -5.54 3.89 7.99
N VAL A 50 -4.93 4.81 8.77
CA VAL A 50 -4.14 4.52 9.97
C VAL A 50 -4.49 5.49 11.10
N ASN A 51 -3.93 5.29 12.29
CA ASN A 51 -4.07 6.14 13.47
C ASN A 51 -5.54 6.36 13.85
N ASP A 52 -6.03 7.58 13.70
CA ASP A 52 -7.40 8.00 14.01
C ASP A 52 -8.42 7.70 12.91
N GLY A 53 -7.98 7.06 11.81
CA GLY A 53 -8.80 6.77 10.63
C GLY A 53 -8.96 7.93 9.66
N ARG A 54 -8.35 9.09 9.92
CA ARG A 54 -8.28 10.24 9.00
C ARG A 54 -6.97 10.31 8.24
N HIS A 55 -5.95 9.60 8.68
CA HIS A 55 -4.65 9.58 8.06
C HIS A 55 -4.59 8.44 7.04
N ILE A 56 -4.23 8.77 5.81
CA ILE A 56 -4.09 7.80 4.71
C ILE A 56 -2.63 7.72 4.32
N VAL A 57 -2.05 6.54 4.44
CA VAL A 57 -0.71 6.23 3.94
C VAL A 57 -0.81 5.77 2.49
N THR A 58 0.09 6.26 1.65
CA THR A 58 0.28 5.85 0.26
C THR A 58 1.74 6.00 -0.14
N ASN A 59 2.11 5.72 -1.41
CA ASN A 59 3.45 6.01 -1.90
C ASN A 59 3.61 7.48 -2.32
N ALA A 60 4.83 8.01 -2.21
CA ALA A 60 5.17 9.37 -2.65
C ALA A 60 4.92 9.56 -4.15
N HIS A 61 5.28 8.58 -4.99
CA HIS A 61 5.05 8.66 -6.44
C HIS A 61 3.56 8.67 -6.83
N VAL A 62 2.66 8.20 -5.97
CA VAL A 62 1.20 8.25 -6.17
C VAL A 62 0.70 9.69 -6.08
N VAL A 63 1.29 10.49 -5.19
CA VAL A 63 0.95 11.91 -4.99
C VAL A 63 1.98 12.88 -5.59
N GLY A 64 2.94 12.36 -6.35
CA GLY A 64 4.04 13.14 -6.94
C GLY A 64 3.66 14.01 -8.14
N LYS A 65 2.37 14.06 -8.50
CA LYS A 65 1.87 14.93 -9.57
C LYS A 65 1.62 16.33 -9.04
N ASP A 66 2.10 17.35 -9.77
CA ASP A 66 1.70 18.73 -9.53
C ASP A 66 0.19 18.88 -9.79
N LEU A 67 -0.51 19.46 -8.82
CA LEU A 67 -1.93 19.74 -8.91
C LEU A 67 -2.17 21.04 -9.67
N ASP A 68 -3.18 21.08 -10.53
CA ASP A 68 -3.69 22.29 -11.15
C ASP A 68 -4.53 23.11 -10.14
N SER A 69 -3.82 23.78 -9.24
CA SER A 69 -4.43 24.56 -8.14
C SER A 69 -5.28 25.72 -8.65
N ASP A 70 -4.92 26.30 -9.81
CA ASP A 70 -5.65 27.41 -10.43
C ASP A 70 -7.07 26.99 -10.85
N HIS A 71 -7.25 25.71 -11.20
CA HIS A 71 -8.55 25.12 -11.54
C HIS A 71 -9.12 24.24 -10.41
N MET A 72 -8.61 24.39 -9.18
CA MET A 72 -9.07 23.69 -7.97
C MET A 72 -8.89 22.16 -8.04
N GLU A 73 -7.85 21.66 -8.71
CA GLU A 73 -7.48 20.25 -8.59
C GLU A 73 -7.00 19.95 -7.16
N ARG A 74 -7.50 18.87 -6.58
CA ARG A 74 -7.14 18.43 -5.23
C ARG A 74 -6.92 16.93 -5.19
N PHE A 75 -6.13 16.45 -4.23
CA PHE A 75 -6.13 15.04 -3.89
C PHE A 75 -7.49 14.64 -3.34
N ALA A 76 -7.91 13.44 -3.71
CA ALA A 76 -9.13 12.83 -3.23
C ALA A 76 -8.91 11.34 -3.00
N VAL A 77 -9.65 10.79 -2.06
CA VAL A 77 -9.73 9.36 -1.83
C VAL A 77 -11.14 8.88 -2.16
N PHE A 78 -11.21 7.66 -2.68
CA PHE A 78 -12.45 7.02 -3.09
C PHE A 78 -12.54 5.67 -2.39
N TYR A 79 -13.69 5.38 -1.82
CA TYR A 79 -13.94 4.16 -1.05
C TYR A 79 -15.41 3.75 -1.13
N ARG A 80 -15.73 2.57 -0.63
CA ARG A 80 -17.13 2.12 -0.51
C ARG A 80 -17.54 2.10 0.94
N GLU A 81 -18.72 2.62 1.19
CA GLU A 81 -19.39 2.58 2.48
C GLU A 81 -20.86 2.24 2.27
N ASN A 82 -21.38 1.23 2.97
CA ASN A 82 -22.78 0.79 2.82
C ASN A 82 -23.17 0.56 1.35
N ASP A 83 -22.33 -0.12 0.59
CA ASP A 83 -22.46 -0.40 -0.85
C ASP A 83 -22.54 0.82 -1.77
N LYS A 84 -22.23 2.00 -1.28
CA LYS A 84 -22.17 3.23 -2.06
C LYS A 84 -20.73 3.70 -2.22
N GLU A 85 -20.43 4.23 -3.41
CA GLU A 85 -19.17 4.90 -3.65
C GLU A 85 -19.16 6.26 -2.97
N GLN A 86 -18.09 6.54 -2.25
CA GLN A 86 -17.84 7.77 -1.52
C GLN A 86 -16.55 8.42 -2.02
N MET A 87 -16.49 9.74 -1.94
CA MET A 87 -15.30 10.52 -2.24
C MET A 87 -15.09 11.55 -1.14
N GLN A 88 -13.84 11.70 -0.71
CA GLN A 88 -13.42 12.72 0.25
C GLN A 88 -12.19 13.45 -0.29
N MET A 89 -12.15 14.76 -0.13
CA MET A 89 -10.93 15.53 -0.37
C MET A 89 -9.89 15.19 0.68
N ALA A 90 -8.64 15.19 0.25
CA ALA A 90 -7.50 14.90 1.10
C ALA A 90 -6.43 15.98 0.96
N GLU A 91 -5.79 16.30 2.07
CA GLU A 91 -4.65 17.20 2.15
C GLU A 91 -3.36 16.40 2.26
N LEU A 92 -2.35 16.77 1.49
CA LEU A 92 -1.01 16.17 1.59
C LEU A 92 -0.29 16.78 2.80
N LEU A 93 -0.03 15.97 3.83
CA LEU A 93 0.64 16.40 5.06
C LEU A 93 2.16 16.35 4.96
N THR A 94 2.69 15.22 4.47
CA THR A 94 4.14 15.01 4.38
C THR A 94 4.48 13.95 3.35
N VAL A 95 5.73 14.03 2.86
CA VAL A 95 6.29 13.08 1.89
C VAL A 95 7.68 12.66 2.35
N ASP A 96 7.92 11.38 2.40
CA ASP A 96 9.23 10.76 2.55
C ASP A 96 9.69 10.25 1.18
N GLN A 97 10.46 11.07 0.47
CA GLN A 97 10.98 10.72 -0.86
C GLN A 97 11.99 9.58 -0.83
N GLN A 98 12.71 9.41 0.29
CA GLN A 98 13.71 8.36 0.43
C GLN A 98 13.08 6.97 0.45
N HIS A 99 11.99 6.83 1.18
CA HIS A 99 11.25 5.57 1.31
C HIS A 99 10.00 5.52 0.44
N ASP A 100 9.80 6.50 -0.46
CA ASP A 100 8.64 6.59 -1.34
C ASP A 100 7.31 6.45 -0.60
N LEU A 101 7.15 7.20 0.50
CA LEU A 101 5.95 7.23 1.33
C LEU A 101 5.33 8.63 1.34
N ALA A 102 4.01 8.69 1.48
CA ALA A 102 3.28 9.92 1.68
C ALA A 102 2.13 9.72 2.68
N LEU A 103 1.80 10.80 3.38
CA LEU A 103 0.71 10.86 4.34
C LEU A 103 -0.29 11.92 3.89
N LEU A 104 -1.53 11.49 3.67
CA LEU A 104 -2.67 12.36 3.41
C LEU A 104 -3.56 12.43 4.64
N ARG A 105 -4.34 13.50 4.76
CA ARG A 105 -5.37 13.69 5.78
C ARG A 105 -6.73 13.94 5.15
N LEU A 106 -7.73 13.19 5.57
CA LEU A 106 -9.13 13.39 5.19
C LEU A 106 -9.73 14.59 5.92
N ALA A 107 -10.53 15.38 5.21
CA ALA A 107 -11.19 16.55 5.78
C ALA A 107 -12.25 16.17 6.83
N GLU A 108 -13.10 15.19 6.52
CA GLU A 108 -14.30 14.88 7.32
C GLU A 108 -14.40 13.41 7.70
N ALA A 109 -14.20 12.48 6.75
CA ALA A 109 -14.41 11.05 6.99
C ALA A 109 -13.41 10.48 8.00
N LYS A 110 -13.88 9.49 8.73
CA LYS A 110 -13.08 8.65 9.61
C LYS A 110 -13.32 7.19 9.22
N LEU A 111 -12.33 6.58 8.59
CA LEU A 111 -12.35 5.18 8.18
C LEU A 111 -11.85 4.27 9.29
N PRO A 112 -12.18 2.98 9.29
CA PRO A 112 -11.50 2.02 10.15
C PRO A 112 -10.00 2.08 9.93
N ALA A 113 -9.21 2.18 11.00
CA ALA A 113 -7.77 2.30 10.92
C ALA A 113 -7.09 0.92 10.99
N LEU A 114 -6.10 0.68 10.12
CA LEU A 114 -5.26 -0.50 10.21
C LEU A 114 -4.16 -0.30 11.26
N GLU A 115 -3.85 -1.37 11.97
CA GLU A 115 -2.75 -1.40 12.93
C GLU A 115 -1.43 -1.68 12.19
N ILE A 116 -0.41 -0.89 12.49
CA ILE A 116 0.94 -1.12 11.96
C ILE A 116 1.62 -2.17 12.82
N GLY A 117 2.09 -3.24 12.16
CA GLY A 117 2.79 -4.35 12.79
C GLY A 117 4.31 -4.16 12.82
N ASP A 118 4.99 -5.11 13.41
CA ASP A 118 6.45 -5.15 13.51
C ASP A 118 7.07 -5.83 12.29
N SER A 119 7.57 -5.04 11.35
CA SER A 119 8.18 -5.54 10.12
C SER A 119 9.55 -6.19 10.33
N THR A 120 10.19 -6.03 11.50
CA THR A 120 11.47 -6.68 11.82
C THR A 120 11.32 -8.17 12.07
N ARG A 121 10.10 -8.63 12.34
CA ARG A 121 9.75 -10.04 12.58
C ARG A 121 9.34 -10.79 11.32
N VAL A 122 9.29 -10.12 10.18
CA VAL A 122 8.96 -10.75 8.90
C VAL A 122 10.04 -11.74 8.51
N ARG A 123 9.62 -12.92 8.02
CA ARG A 123 10.52 -13.99 7.58
C ARG A 123 10.24 -14.37 6.13
N GLU A 124 11.29 -14.69 5.40
CA GLU A 124 11.20 -15.30 4.07
C GLU A 124 10.43 -16.61 4.14
N GLY A 125 9.63 -16.90 3.11
CA GLY A 125 8.76 -18.05 3.02
C GLY A 125 7.43 -17.91 3.77
N ALA A 126 7.26 -16.91 4.65
CA ALA A 126 6.00 -16.68 5.35
C ALA A 126 4.95 -16.07 4.41
N LEU A 127 3.67 -16.43 4.66
CA LEU A 127 2.53 -16.04 3.85
C LEU A 127 1.91 -14.74 4.35
N TYR A 128 1.69 -13.81 3.44
CA TYR A 128 1.06 -12.51 3.66
C TYR A 128 0.00 -12.24 2.59
N ALA A 129 -0.74 -11.16 2.75
CA ALA A 129 -1.67 -10.68 1.74
C ALA A 129 -1.55 -9.16 1.58
N PHE A 130 -1.91 -8.67 0.40
CA PHE A 130 -2.08 -7.24 0.16
C PHE A 130 -3.41 -6.98 -0.56
N THR A 131 -4.00 -5.81 -0.29
CA THR A 131 -5.30 -5.43 -0.86
C THR A 131 -5.20 -4.03 -1.44
N GLY A 132 -5.67 -3.85 -2.67
CA GLY A 132 -5.64 -2.56 -3.35
C GLY A 132 -6.56 -2.48 -4.55
N TYR A 133 -6.38 -1.43 -5.35
CA TYR A 133 -7.19 -1.15 -6.53
C TYR A 133 -6.35 -1.29 -7.81
N PRO A 134 -6.16 -2.52 -8.31
CA PRO A 134 -5.40 -2.74 -9.55
C PRO A 134 -6.13 -2.16 -10.77
N ILE A 135 -5.33 -1.75 -11.77
CA ILE A 135 -5.79 -1.34 -13.11
C ILE A 135 -6.81 -0.18 -13.08
N GLY A 136 -6.68 0.71 -12.08
CA GLY A 136 -7.39 1.99 -12.09
C GLY A 136 -8.92 1.89 -12.16
N MET A 137 -9.53 0.98 -11.40
CA MET A 137 -10.99 0.85 -11.26
C MET A 137 -11.76 0.46 -12.54
N VAL A 138 -11.12 -0.21 -13.51
CA VAL A 138 -11.81 -0.71 -14.73
C VAL A 138 -13.04 -1.57 -14.38
N LEU A 139 -13.02 -2.24 -13.23
CA LEU A 139 -14.12 -3.07 -12.74
C LEU A 139 -14.93 -2.40 -11.60
N GLY A 140 -14.80 -1.08 -11.41
CA GLY A 140 -15.44 -0.35 -10.32
C GLY A 140 -14.58 -0.27 -9.06
N LEU A 141 -15.11 0.39 -8.03
CA LEU A 141 -14.41 0.64 -6.75
C LEU A 141 -14.47 -0.61 -5.84
N TYR A 142 -13.87 -1.70 -6.28
CA TYR A 142 -13.76 -2.96 -5.53
C TYR A 142 -12.30 -3.29 -5.24
N PRO A 143 -11.88 -3.30 -3.95
CA PRO A 143 -10.51 -3.66 -3.60
C PRO A 143 -10.26 -5.16 -3.82
N VAL A 144 -9.16 -5.46 -4.51
CA VAL A 144 -8.73 -6.82 -4.85
C VAL A 144 -7.64 -7.26 -3.90
N THR A 145 -7.73 -8.50 -3.41
CA THR A 145 -6.75 -9.09 -2.50
C THR A 145 -5.90 -10.13 -3.23
N HIS A 146 -4.60 -10.05 -3.00
CA HIS A 146 -3.61 -11.00 -3.46
C HIS A 146 -2.94 -11.66 -2.26
N ARG A 147 -2.68 -12.96 -2.32
CA ARG A 147 -1.83 -13.69 -1.38
C ARG A 147 -0.44 -13.84 -1.97
N SER A 148 0.58 -13.76 -1.11
CA SER A 148 1.97 -13.91 -1.51
C SER A 148 2.82 -14.37 -0.34
N ILE A 149 3.93 -15.06 -0.64
CA ILE A 149 5.02 -15.22 0.32
C ILE A 149 5.99 -14.04 0.19
N ILE A 150 6.76 -13.79 1.26
CA ILE A 150 7.98 -12.99 1.16
C ILE A 150 9.04 -13.91 0.54
N ALA A 151 9.33 -13.70 -0.74
CA ALA A 151 10.29 -14.52 -1.48
C ALA A 151 11.75 -14.20 -1.11
N ALA A 152 12.04 -12.93 -0.80
CA ALA A 152 13.34 -12.49 -0.30
C ALA A 152 13.23 -11.17 0.47
N ILE A 153 14.19 -10.93 1.36
CA ILE A 153 14.45 -9.62 1.99
C ILE A 153 15.79 -9.14 1.45
N SER A 154 15.79 -8.06 0.68
CA SER A 154 16.98 -7.59 -0.03
C SER A 154 17.12 -6.07 0.02
N PRO A 155 18.33 -5.53 -0.12
CA PRO A 155 18.52 -4.09 -0.24
C PRO A 155 17.74 -3.51 -1.44
N ASN A 156 17.22 -2.30 -1.27
CA ASN A 156 16.50 -1.55 -2.31
C ASN A 156 17.39 -1.08 -3.46
N ALA A 157 18.71 -1.16 -3.30
CA ALA A 157 19.71 -0.87 -4.32
C ALA A 157 20.86 -1.88 -4.23
N ILE A 158 21.25 -2.41 -5.39
CA ILE A 158 22.43 -3.28 -5.52
C ILE A 158 23.50 -2.49 -6.28
N PRO A 159 24.76 -2.42 -5.78
CA PRO A 159 25.84 -1.80 -6.53
C PRO A 159 25.99 -2.42 -7.91
N VAL A 160 25.95 -1.61 -8.96
CA VAL A 160 26.14 -2.08 -10.34
C VAL A 160 27.64 -2.14 -10.64
N VAL A 161 28.05 -3.20 -11.33
CA VAL A 161 29.45 -3.44 -11.72
C VAL A 161 29.92 -2.48 -12.81
N ASN A 162 28.97 -1.83 -13.53
CA ASN A 162 29.30 -0.94 -14.65
C ASN A 162 28.80 0.49 -14.40
N SER A 163 29.73 1.44 -14.32
CA SER A 163 29.44 2.88 -14.08
C SER A 163 28.53 3.54 -15.11
N ARG A 164 28.40 2.98 -16.32
CA ARG A 164 27.47 3.49 -17.37
C ARG A 164 25.98 3.29 -17.01
N GLN A 165 25.66 2.47 -16.03
CA GLN A 165 24.30 2.20 -15.56
C GLN A 165 23.93 3.03 -14.33
N LEU A 166 24.89 3.77 -13.74
CA LEU A 166 24.64 4.64 -12.59
C LEU A 166 23.89 5.89 -13.02
N ASN A 167 22.73 6.12 -12.44
CA ASN A 167 22.01 7.39 -12.51
C ASN A 167 21.91 8.04 -11.12
N ILE A 168 21.57 9.35 -11.07
CA ILE A 168 21.53 10.14 -9.83
C ILE A 168 20.61 9.50 -8.79
N ASN A 169 19.47 8.93 -9.20
CA ASN A 169 18.53 8.28 -8.29
C ASN A 169 19.10 6.99 -7.71
N MET A 170 19.89 6.27 -8.46
CA MET A 170 20.57 5.05 -8.02
C MET A 170 21.69 5.36 -7.03
N LEU A 171 22.46 6.43 -7.28
CA LEU A 171 23.47 6.91 -6.34
C LEU A 171 22.86 7.29 -4.99
N LYS A 172 21.76 8.04 -4.97
CA LYS A 172 21.05 8.38 -3.73
C LYS A 172 20.56 7.16 -2.95
N LYS A 173 20.08 6.13 -3.65
CA LYS A 173 19.69 4.86 -3.00
C LYS A 173 20.86 4.07 -2.42
N LEU A 174 22.04 4.16 -3.04
CA LEU A 174 23.25 3.53 -2.54
C LEU A 174 23.84 4.23 -1.30
N GLU A 175 23.59 5.54 -1.13
CA GLU A 175 24.04 6.30 0.05
C GLU A 175 23.33 5.87 1.34
N THR A 176 22.04 5.52 1.24
CA THR A 176 21.20 5.14 2.39
C THR A 176 20.34 3.92 2.03
N PRO A 177 20.94 2.74 1.86
CA PRO A 177 20.21 1.54 1.51
C PRO A 177 19.32 1.09 2.66
N TYR A 178 18.14 0.59 2.34
CA TYR A 178 17.25 -0.09 3.26
C TYR A 178 16.72 -1.37 2.63
N ASN A 179 16.27 -2.32 3.45
CA ASN A 179 15.73 -3.56 2.93
C ASN A 179 14.30 -3.38 2.43
N VAL A 180 13.96 -4.11 1.38
CA VAL A 180 12.60 -4.26 0.85
C VAL A 180 12.21 -5.72 0.85
N PHE A 181 10.91 -5.97 0.89
CA PHE A 181 10.35 -7.31 0.74
C PHE A 181 10.09 -7.59 -0.73
N GLN A 182 10.66 -8.68 -1.24
CA GLN A 182 10.31 -9.22 -2.55
C GLN A 182 9.17 -10.23 -2.38
N LEU A 183 8.15 -10.10 -3.21
CA LEU A 183 6.93 -10.89 -3.14
C LEU A 183 6.80 -11.79 -4.36
N ASP A 184 6.43 -13.04 -4.16
CA ASP A 184 5.99 -13.95 -5.21
C ASP A 184 4.52 -13.67 -5.56
N ALA A 185 4.27 -12.50 -6.12
CA ALA A 185 2.96 -12.09 -6.60
C ALA A 185 3.11 -10.94 -7.60
N THR A 186 2.15 -10.84 -8.50
CA THR A 186 2.07 -9.72 -9.45
C THR A 186 1.32 -8.54 -8.82
N ALA A 187 2.00 -7.39 -8.66
CA ALA A 187 1.34 -6.13 -8.39
C ALA A 187 1.09 -5.37 -9.70
N TYR A 188 -0.18 -5.16 -10.05
CA TYR A 188 -0.59 -4.40 -11.22
C TYR A 188 -0.51 -2.89 -10.97
N PRO A 189 -0.50 -2.05 -12.04
CA PRO A 189 -0.71 -0.61 -11.92
C PRO A 189 -1.93 -0.30 -11.06
N GLY A 190 -1.79 0.61 -10.08
CA GLY A 190 -2.83 0.92 -9.10
C GLY A 190 -2.64 0.22 -7.74
N ASN A 191 -1.88 -0.88 -7.67
CA ASN A 191 -1.56 -1.52 -6.38
C ASN A 191 -0.49 -0.76 -5.56
N SER A 192 0.22 0.22 -6.15
CA SER A 192 1.12 1.10 -5.38
C SER A 192 0.36 1.74 -4.23
N GLY A 193 0.87 1.64 -3.01
CA GLY A 193 0.23 2.12 -1.80
C GLY A 193 -0.70 1.11 -1.10
N SER A 194 -0.85 -0.12 -1.62
CA SER A 194 -1.62 -1.18 -0.95
C SER A 194 -0.96 -1.63 0.34
N PRO A 195 -1.71 -1.81 1.45
CA PRO A 195 -1.16 -2.43 2.65
C PRO A 195 -0.80 -3.89 2.40
N LEU A 196 0.41 -4.28 2.79
CA LEU A 196 0.85 -5.66 2.93
C LEU A 196 0.68 -6.05 4.39
N TYR A 197 -0.07 -7.10 4.69
CA TYR A 197 -0.45 -7.45 6.05
C TYR A 197 -0.35 -8.95 6.33
N ASP A 198 -0.17 -9.25 7.59
CA ASP A 198 -0.20 -10.61 8.13
C ASP A 198 -1.61 -11.19 8.05
N ILE A 199 -1.73 -12.41 7.52
CA ILE A 199 -3.02 -13.05 7.23
C ILE A 199 -3.74 -13.59 8.48
N GLU A 200 -3.07 -13.64 9.62
CA GLU A 200 -3.64 -14.13 10.89
C GLU A 200 -4.10 -12.95 11.76
N THR A 201 -3.28 -11.89 11.82
CA THR A 201 -3.52 -10.74 12.69
C THR A 201 -4.16 -9.55 11.99
N GLY A 202 -3.98 -9.41 10.68
CA GLY A 202 -4.36 -8.24 9.89
C GLY A 202 -3.43 -7.03 10.08
N LYS A 203 -2.34 -7.17 10.86
CA LYS A 203 -1.39 -6.07 11.07
C LYS A 203 -0.57 -5.79 9.81
N VAL A 204 -0.43 -4.52 9.48
CA VAL A 204 0.32 -4.08 8.29
C VAL A 204 1.82 -4.22 8.54
N ILE A 205 2.50 -5.02 7.73
CA ILE A 205 3.95 -5.25 7.81
C ILE A 205 4.72 -4.55 6.69
N GLY A 206 4.03 -3.90 5.76
CA GLY A 206 4.64 -3.16 4.66
C GLY A 206 3.61 -2.49 3.76
N ILE A 207 4.10 -1.83 2.73
CA ILE A 207 3.31 -1.15 1.70
C ILE A 207 3.85 -1.53 0.31
N ILE A 208 2.97 -1.91 -0.60
CA ILE A 208 3.35 -2.30 -1.97
C ILE A 208 3.92 -1.10 -2.72
N ASN A 209 5.07 -1.30 -3.36
CA ASN A 209 5.74 -0.31 -4.18
C ASN A 209 6.07 -0.90 -5.55
N LYS A 210 5.55 -0.29 -6.60
CA LYS A 210 5.74 -0.76 -7.98
C LYS A 210 6.98 -0.18 -8.68
N VAL A 211 7.65 0.81 -8.09
CA VAL A 211 8.74 1.60 -8.76
C VAL A 211 9.94 0.74 -9.17
N PHE A 212 10.10 -0.45 -8.59
CA PHE A 212 11.21 -1.34 -8.93
C PHE A 212 11.03 -2.15 -10.22
N VAL A 213 9.86 -2.04 -10.89
CA VAL A 213 9.63 -2.74 -12.17
C VAL A 213 10.26 -1.94 -13.31
N GLN A 214 11.26 -2.51 -13.98
CA GLN A 214 11.85 -1.93 -15.19
C GLN A 214 10.83 -2.02 -16.35
N GLY A 215 10.45 -0.87 -16.92
CA GLY A 215 9.61 -0.82 -18.11
C GLY A 215 8.45 0.17 -18.05
N SER A 216 7.73 0.32 -19.16
CA SER A 216 6.53 1.16 -19.26
C SER A 216 5.32 0.51 -18.58
N LYS A 217 4.27 1.31 -18.29
CA LYS A 217 3.00 0.80 -17.74
C LYS A 217 2.38 -0.27 -18.63
N GLU A 218 2.49 -0.11 -19.93
CA GLU A 218 1.98 -1.04 -20.96
C GLU A 218 2.72 -2.38 -20.89
N ASN A 219 4.06 -2.36 -20.72
CA ASN A 219 4.85 -3.57 -20.55
C ASN A 219 4.52 -4.32 -19.25
N ALA A 220 4.22 -3.59 -18.18
CA ALA A 220 3.84 -4.20 -16.91
C ALA A 220 2.43 -4.84 -16.95
N ILE A 221 1.57 -4.43 -17.89
CA ILE A 221 0.25 -5.05 -18.11
C ILE A 221 0.37 -6.25 -19.03
N SER A 222 1.14 -6.14 -20.12
CA SER A 222 1.28 -7.19 -21.14
C SER A 222 2.25 -8.30 -20.72
N ASN A 223 3.30 -7.96 -19.95
CA ASN A 223 4.30 -8.90 -19.44
C ASN A 223 4.57 -8.63 -17.96
N PRO A 224 3.65 -8.97 -17.06
CA PRO A 224 3.85 -8.75 -15.64
C PRO A 224 5.03 -9.61 -15.15
N SER A 225 6.01 -8.98 -14.48
CA SER A 225 6.98 -9.74 -13.71
C SER A 225 6.23 -10.41 -12.55
N GLY A 226 6.43 -11.69 -12.31
CA GLY A 226 5.84 -12.39 -11.17
C GLY A 226 6.37 -11.90 -9.81
N ILE A 227 7.20 -10.86 -9.78
CA ILE A 227 7.86 -10.31 -8.58
C ILE A 227 7.35 -8.90 -8.33
N SER A 228 6.91 -8.66 -7.11
CA SER A 228 6.57 -7.33 -6.60
C SER A 228 7.42 -6.98 -5.39
N TYR A 229 7.40 -5.72 -4.99
CA TYR A 229 8.20 -5.21 -3.87
C TYR A 229 7.31 -4.48 -2.89
N ALA A 230 7.68 -4.58 -1.60
CA ALA A 230 7.04 -3.79 -0.56
C ALA A 230 8.09 -3.12 0.34
N ILE A 231 7.77 -1.92 0.80
CA ILE A 231 8.55 -1.15 1.76
C ILE A 231 8.12 -1.63 3.16
N PRO A 232 9.05 -1.96 4.06
CA PRO A 232 8.74 -2.40 5.42
C PRO A 232 7.96 -1.36 6.24
N ALA A 233 7.07 -1.81 7.11
CA ALA A 233 6.18 -0.96 7.92
C ALA A 233 6.91 -0.08 8.93
N GLU A 234 8.16 -0.37 9.30
CA GLU A 234 8.97 0.50 10.17
C GLU A 234 9.13 1.92 9.59
N HIS A 235 9.21 2.05 8.24
CA HIS A 235 9.28 3.35 7.58
C HIS A 235 7.95 4.11 7.67
N ILE A 236 6.82 3.39 7.63
CA ILE A 236 5.49 3.96 7.88
C ILE A 236 5.42 4.50 9.32
N SER A 237 5.87 3.71 10.29
CA SER A 237 5.89 4.12 11.69
C SER A 237 6.72 5.39 11.93
N ARG A 238 7.88 5.53 11.24
CA ARG A 238 8.72 6.75 11.29
C ARG A 238 8.00 7.94 10.66
N LEU A 239 7.36 7.76 9.51
CA LEU A 239 6.56 8.80 8.85
C LEU A 239 5.45 9.32 9.76
N LEU A 240 4.72 8.42 10.42
CA LEU A 240 3.64 8.77 11.35
C LEU A 240 4.14 9.45 12.64
N ALA A 241 5.36 9.16 13.07
CA ALA A 241 5.99 9.81 14.21
C ALA A 241 6.56 11.21 13.89
N GLY A 242 6.53 11.66 12.63
CA GLY A 242 7.07 12.96 12.19
C GLY A 242 8.60 13.01 12.19
N LYS A 243 9.27 11.86 12.03
CA LYS A 243 10.74 11.73 12.08
C LYS A 243 11.29 11.36 10.71
#